data_5bf63ec0802d200e8238f5a9ecba0d23
#
_entry.id   5bf63ec0802d200e8238f5a9ecba0d23
#
_cell.length_a   1.000
_cell.length_b   1.000
_cell.length_c   1.000
_cell.angle_alpha   90.00
_cell.angle_beta   90.00
_cell.angle_gamma   90.00
#
_symmetry.space_group_name_H-M   'P 1'
#
loop_
_entity.id
_entity.type
_entity.pdbx_description
1 polymer ?
#
loop_
_entity_poly.entity_id
_entity_poly.type
_entity_poly.pdbx_seq_one_letter_code
_entity_poly.pdbx_strand_id
1 'polypeptide(L)'
;IFAHDLPVKGRDRFAGKPMVDVGVKAAVNDAGALIDQALAAMKDPDAVRVPAGGDKADDAEEENVHWARRLQRSVMTGVSYMIPFVAAGGLLIALGFLLGGYDIALTPKGATDSVAQTVAKSYTLWNLPGEVSGAEHSTGFLLYVGSVLLLLGQAAMKFLVPALAGYIAFGLAGRPGIAPGFVMGFIAGEVGAGFIGGLVGGILAGYFAAWLAGLDVPRWLRGLMPVVVIPLGTTLVVGSLMYMLLGKPLAALMTSLQNGLTSMSGGGSAVVLGVILGLMMCFDLGGPVNKAAYLFATAGLNPDAPATMEIMAAVMAAGMVPPLALSAATFLRSRLFTKAEVENGRSAWLL
;
A
#
# COMPACT_ATOMS: atom_id res chain seq x y z
N ILE A 1 -13.37 -23.26 -21.94
CA ILE A 1 -12.85 -21.89 -21.91
C ILE A 1 -12.42 -21.60 -20.50
N PHE A 2 -11.18 -21.13 -20.31
CA PHE A 2 -10.70 -20.55 -19.09
C PHE A 2 -10.51 -19.05 -19.31
N ALA A 3 -11.25 -18.22 -18.58
CA ALA A 3 -11.15 -16.76 -18.62
C ALA A 3 -10.69 -16.28 -17.25
N HIS A 4 -9.39 -15.97 -17.10
CA HIS A 4 -8.81 -15.68 -15.80
C HIS A 4 -7.56 -14.80 -15.89
N ASP A 5 -7.33 -14.03 -14.84
CA ASP A 5 -6.11 -13.24 -14.64
C ASP A 5 -5.26 -13.81 -13.48
N LEU A 6 -5.77 -14.85 -12.81
CA LEU A 6 -5.11 -15.60 -11.74
C LEU A 6 -5.19 -17.11 -12.05
N PRO A 7 -4.25 -17.93 -11.56
CA PRO A 7 -4.26 -19.38 -11.77
C PRO A 7 -5.60 -19.99 -11.37
N VAL A 8 -6.16 -20.83 -12.23
CA VAL A 8 -7.43 -21.55 -12.00
C VAL A 8 -7.14 -22.88 -11.32
N LYS A 9 -7.63 -23.09 -10.11
CA LYS A 9 -7.50 -24.37 -9.39
C LYS A 9 -8.41 -25.44 -9.95
N GLY A 10 -7.94 -26.69 -9.98
CA GLY A 10 -8.72 -27.83 -10.43
C GLY A 10 -8.82 -27.96 -11.96
N ARG A 11 -7.85 -27.45 -12.72
CA ARG A 11 -7.77 -27.58 -14.19
C ARG A 11 -7.62 -29.05 -14.63
N ASP A 12 -7.00 -29.88 -13.80
CA ASP A 12 -6.81 -31.33 -14.00
C ASP A 12 -8.13 -32.10 -14.22
N ARG A 13 -9.25 -31.58 -13.68
CA ARG A 13 -10.60 -32.12 -13.92
C ARG A 13 -11.00 -32.08 -15.41
N PHE A 14 -10.34 -31.24 -16.19
CA PHE A 14 -10.59 -31.06 -17.62
C PHE A 14 -9.45 -31.62 -18.48
N ALA A 15 -8.53 -32.41 -17.89
CA ALA A 15 -7.40 -32.99 -18.59
C ALA A 15 -7.80 -33.63 -19.92
N GLY A 16 -7.04 -33.39 -20.97
CA GLY A 16 -7.25 -33.91 -22.32
C GLY A 16 -8.37 -33.21 -23.14
N LYS A 17 -9.14 -32.27 -22.54
CA LYS A 17 -10.14 -31.51 -23.29
C LYS A 17 -9.49 -30.33 -24.03
N PRO A 18 -9.99 -29.96 -25.25
CA PRO A 18 -9.54 -28.77 -25.96
C PRO A 18 -9.71 -27.53 -25.09
N MET A 19 -8.72 -26.64 -25.13
CA MET A 19 -8.64 -25.49 -24.23
C MET A 19 -8.54 -24.17 -25.01
N VAL A 20 -9.33 -23.19 -24.58
CA VAL A 20 -9.15 -21.78 -24.92
C VAL A 20 -8.86 -21.05 -23.61
N ASP A 21 -7.69 -20.45 -23.50
CA ASP A 21 -7.19 -19.78 -22.28
C ASP A 21 -6.96 -18.30 -22.58
N VAL A 22 -7.66 -17.43 -21.85
CA VAL A 22 -7.66 -15.97 -22.08
C VAL A 22 -7.80 -15.21 -20.78
N GLY A 23 -7.33 -13.95 -20.76
CA GLY A 23 -7.58 -13.04 -19.65
C GLY A 23 -9.06 -12.65 -19.54
N VAL A 24 -9.50 -12.26 -18.32
CA VAL A 24 -10.89 -11.83 -18.04
C VAL A 24 -11.33 -10.70 -18.96
N LYS A 25 -10.44 -9.76 -19.28
CA LYS A 25 -10.75 -8.63 -20.17
C LYS A 25 -11.16 -9.06 -21.57
N ALA A 26 -10.55 -10.10 -22.13
CA ALA A 26 -10.91 -10.64 -23.44
C ALA A 26 -12.31 -11.26 -23.40
N ALA A 27 -12.65 -11.99 -22.33
CA ALA A 27 -13.95 -12.60 -22.15
C ALA A 27 -15.08 -11.57 -21.97
N VAL A 28 -14.79 -10.44 -21.32
CA VAL A 28 -15.77 -9.35 -21.15
C VAL A 28 -15.98 -8.59 -22.46
N ASN A 29 -14.93 -8.40 -23.26
CA ASN A 29 -15.01 -7.61 -24.50
C ASN A 29 -15.74 -8.35 -25.63
N ASP A 30 -15.48 -9.65 -25.79
CA ASP A 30 -16.11 -10.45 -26.87
C ASP A 30 -16.26 -11.92 -26.47
N ALA A 31 -17.28 -12.20 -25.68
CA ALA A 31 -17.63 -13.56 -25.28
C ALA A 31 -18.07 -14.44 -26.46
N GLY A 32 -18.65 -13.83 -27.49
CA GLY A 32 -19.13 -14.56 -28.68
C GLY A 32 -17.97 -15.18 -29.46
N ALA A 33 -16.94 -14.39 -29.78
CA ALA A 33 -15.76 -14.89 -30.48
C ALA A 33 -15.02 -15.98 -29.69
N LEU A 34 -15.02 -15.94 -28.36
CA LEU A 34 -14.42 -16.98 -27.53
C LEU A 34 -15.22 -18.31 -27.57
N ILE A 35 -16.52 -18.23 -27.64
CA ILE A 35 -17.38 -19.42 -27.81
C ILE A 35 -17.11 -20.04 -29.19
N ASP A 36 -17.03 -19.22 -30.23
CA ASP A 36 -16.75 -19.71 -31.60
C ASP A 36 -15.33 -20.33 -31.66
N GLN A 37 -14.33 -19.75 -31.04
CA GLN A 37 -13.00 -20.36 -30.90
C GLN A 37 -13.03 -21.69 -30.16
N ALA A 38 -13.80 -21.79 -29.08
CA ALA A 38 -13.93 -23.03 -28.32
C ALA A 38 -14.62 -24.12 -29.16
N LEU A 39 -15.66 -23.78 -29.95
CA LEU A 39 -16.33 -24.69 -30.85
C LEU A 39 -15.41 -25.12 -32.00
N ALA A 40 -14.59 -24.24 -32.53
CA ALA A 40 -13.56 -24.56 -33.51
C ALA A 40 -12.50 -25.51 -32.94
N ALA A 41 -11.98 -25.22 -31.73
CA ALA A 41 -11.02 -26.06 -31.04
C ALA A 41 -11.56 -27.48 -30.72
N MET A 42 -12.86 -27.64 -30.55
CA MET A 42 -13.47 -28.97 -30.36
C MET A 42 -13.42 -29.85 -31.63
N LYS A 43 -13.34 -29.23 -32.81
CA LYS A 43 -13.29 -29.92 -34.11
C LYS A 43 -11.88 -30.14 -34.62
N ASP A 44 -10.90 -29.46 -34.00
CA ASP A 44 -9.50 -29.51 -34.39
C ASP A 44 -8.75 -30.58 -33.58
N PRO A 45 -8.21 -31.64 -34.24
CA PRO A 45 -7.39 -32.65 -33.56
C PRO A 45 -6.10 -32.12 -32.97
N ASP A 46 -5.54 -31.04 -33.53
CA ASP A 46 -4.28 -30.42 -33.10
C ASP A 46 -4.49 -29.26 -32.11
N ALA A 47 -5.75 -29.03 -31.68
CA ALA A 47 -6.05 -27.97 -30.70
C ALA A 47 -5.33 -28.20 -29.38
N VAL A 48 -4.85 -27.09 -28.77
CA VAL A 48 -4.26 -27.11 -27.44
C VAL A 48 -5.20 -27.75 -26.45
N ARG A 49 -4.74 -28.75 -25.71
CA ARG A 49 -5.50 -29.49 -24.72
C ARG A 49 -5.02 -29.21 -23.32
N VAL A 50 -5.93 -29.31 -22.35
CA VAL A 50 -5.56 -29.20 -20.93
C VAL A 50 -4.57 -30.32 -20.59
N PRO A 51 -3.34 -29.99 -20.12
CA PRO A 51 -2.34 -31.01 -19.78
C PRO A 51 -2.81 -31.87 -18.61
N ALA A 52 -2.58 -33.17 -18.70
CA ALA A 52 -2.82 -34.08 -17.57
C ALA A 52 -1.73 -33.84 -16.51
N GLY A 53 -2.08 -33.31 -15.35
CA GLY A 53 -1.15 -33.07 -14.23
C GLY A 53 -0.63 -31.65 -14.08
N GLY A 54 -1.15 -30.68 -14.83
CA GLY A 54 -0.71 -29.28 -14.77
C GLY A 54 -0.88 -28.64 -13.37
N ASP A 55 -1.96 -28.96 -12.68
CA ASP A 55 -2.21 -28.39 -11.34
C ASP A 55 -1.25 -28.89 -10.27
N LYS A 56 -0.71 -30.11 -10.43
CA LYS A 56 0.28 -30.63 -9.48
C LYS A 56 1.65 -29.97 -9.60
N ALA A 57 2.00 -29.44 -10.76
CA ALA A 57 3.24 -28.70 -10.95
C ALA A 57 3.10 -27.26 -10.39
N ASP A 58 1.97 -26.62 -10.66
CA ASP A 58 1.68 -25.26 -10.17
C ASP A 58 1.44 -25.23 -8.64
N ASP A 59 0.68 -26.21 -8.09
CA ASP A 59 0.49 -26.38 -6.65
C ASP A 59 1.80 -26.81 -5.95
N ALA A 60 2.65 -27.62 -6.60
CA ALA A 60 3.96 -28.02 -6.06
C ALA A 60 4.98 -26.86 -6.11
N GLU A 61 4.89 -25.94 -7.10
CA GLU A 61 5.69 -24.72 -7.09
C GLU A 61 5.18 -23.72 -6.04
N GLU A 62 3.89 -23.63 -5.76
CA GLU A 62 3.35 -22.82 -4.66
C GLU A 62 3.66 -23.42 -3.29
N GLU A 63 3.62 -24.75 -3.10
CA GLU A 63 3.99 -25.41 -1.84
C GLU A 63 5.49 -25.35 -1.56
N ASN A 64 6.35 -25.34 -2.58
CA ASN A 64 7.80 -25.24 -2.45
C ASN A 64 8.37 -23.82 -2.46
N VAL A 65 7.54 -22.77 -2.51
CA VAL A 65 8.03 -21.41 -2.27
C VAL A 65 8.51 -21.35 -0.82
N HIS A 66 9.83 -21.35 -0.64
CA HIS A 66 10.47 -21.20 0.66
C HIS A 66 9.75 -20.12 1.46
N TRP A 67 9.38 -20.40 2.71
CA TRP A 67 8.60 -19.52 3.58
C TRP A 67 9.09 -18.07 3.55
N ALA A 68 10.40 -17.85 3.39
CA ALA A 68 11.01 -16.53 3.28
C ALA A 68 10.57 -15.77 2.01
N ARG A 69 10.40 -16.45 0.87
CA ARG A 69 9.88 -15.82 -0.36
C ARG A 69 8.41 -15.45 -0.22
N ARG A 70 7.61 -16.30 0.44
CA ARG A 70 6.20 -16.02 0.73
C ARG A 70 6.07 -14.81 1.65
N LEU A 71 6.88 -14.75 2.71
CA LEU A 71 6.94 -13.61 3.62
C LEU A 71 7.36 -12.34 2.88
N GLN A 72 8.46 -12.38 2.12
CA GLN A 72 8.93 -11.26 1.32
C GLN A 72 7.86 -10.75 0.35
N ARG A 73 7.18 -11.66 -0.38
CA ARG A 73 6.09 -11.29 -1.30
C ARG A 73 4.95 -10.60 -0.54
N SER A 74 4.55 -11.12 0.61
CA SER A 74 3.47 -10.55 1.43
C SER A 74 3.84 -9.16 1.98
N VAL A 75 5.07 -8.97 2.45
CA VAL A 75 5.57 -7.66 2.88
C VAL A 75 5.56 -6.67 1.71
N MET A 76 6.06 -7.09 0.53
CA MET A 76 6.03 -6.24 -0.68
C MET A 76 4.61 -5.91 -1.12
N THR A 77 3.67 -6.84 -0.96
CA THR A 77 2.24 -6.58 -1.20
C THR A 77 1.74 -5.47 -0.26
N GLY A 78 1.98 -5.59 1.05
CA GLY A 78 1.59 -4.57 2.02
C GLY A 78 2.14 -3.19 1.67
N VAL A 79 3.44 -3.11 1.33
CA VAL A 79 4.09 -1.85 0.91
C VAL A 79 3.45 -1.28 -0.36
N SER A 80 3.18 -2.12 -1.37
CA SER A 80 2.57 -1.65 -2.62
C SER A 80 1.17 -1.07 -2.41
N TYR A 81 0.37 -1.68 -1.54
CA TYR A 81 -0.98 -1.17 -1.22
C TYR A 81 -0.96 0.05 -0.27
N MET A 82 0.14 0.30 0.44
CA MET A 82 0.33 1.48 1.26
C MET A 82 0.63 2.73 0.42
N ILE A 83 1.32 2.59 -0.71
CA ILE A 83 1.78 3.71 -1.56
C ILE A 83 0.66 4.69 -1.94
N PRO A 84 -0.54 4.26 -2.37
CA PRO A 84 -1.64 5.17 -2.70
C PRO A 84 -2.06 6.08 -1.55
N PHE A 85 -1.99 5.60 -0.31
CA PHE A 85 -2.32 6.42 0.88
C PHE A 85 -1.29 7.51 1.10
N VAL A 86 0.00 7.22 0.86
CA VAL A 86 1.08 8.21 0.94
C VAL A 86 0.94 9.24 -0.16
N ALA A 87 0.73 8.81 -1.41
CA ALA A 87 0.62 9.70 -2.56
C ALA A 87 -0.60 10.62 -2.44
N ALA A 88 -1.77 10.05 -2.19
CA ALA A 88 -3.00 10.83 -2.02
C ALA A 88 -2.93 11.72 -0.78
N GLY A 89 -2.47 11.18 0.35
CA GLY A 89 -2.33 11.92 1.61
C GLY A 89 -1.36 13.10 1.48
N GLY A 90 -0.19 12.85 0.91
CA GLY A 90 0.83 13.88 0.67
C GLY A 90 0.36 14.99 -0.27
N LEU A 91 -0.28 14.63 -1.39
CA LEU A 91 -0.83 15.60 -2.34
C LEU A 91 -1.94 16.46 -1.70
N LEU A 92 -2.86 15.83 -0.96
CA LEU A 92 -3.94 16.56 -0.28
C LEU A 92 -3.40 17.52 0.79
N ILE A 93 -2.38 17.12 1.55
CA ILE A 93 -1.70 17.99 2.52
C ILE A 93 -1.03 19.17 1.80
N ALA A 94 -0.32 18.91 0.69
CA ALA A 94 0.34 19.95 -0.09
C ALA A 94 -0.66 20.95 -0.66
N LEU A 95 -1.76 20.49 -1.24
CA LEU A 95 -2.85 21.35 -1.73
C LEU A 95 -3.53 22.09 -0.57
N GLY A 96 -3.67 21.46 0.58
CA GLY A 96 -4.18 22.10 1.80
C GLY A 96 -3.31 23.29 2.22
N PHE A 97 -2.01 23.14 2.24
CA PHE A 97 -1.06 24.23 2.53
C PHE A 97 -1.01 25.30 1.43
N LEU A 98 -1.14 24.87 0.18
CA LEU A 98 -1.16 25.83 -0.94
C LEU A 98 -2.35 26.79 -0.86
N LEU A 99 -3.53 26.29 -0.46
CA LEU A 99 -4.76 27.10 -0.40
C LEU A 99 -4.96 27.78 0.97
N GLY A 100 -4.67 27.04 2.05
CA GLY A 100 -4.96 27.47 3.40
C GLY A 100 -3.77 28.14 4.13
N GLY A 101 -2.56 28.02 3.60
CA GLY A 101 -1.34 28.41 4.31
C GLY A 101 -0.82 27.30 5.25
N TYR A 102 0.41 27.41 5.69
CA TYR A 102 1.03 26.41 6.57
C TYR A 102 0.49 26.49 8.03
N ASP A 103 0.00 27.64 8.41
CA ASP A 103 -0.55 27.95 9.73
C ASP A 103 -1.82 27.16 10.07
N ILE A 104 -2.56 26.68 9.07
CA ILE A 104 -3.73 25.82 9.31
C ILE A 104 -3.40 24.51 10.04
N ALA A 105 -2.16 24.04 9.97
CA ALA A 105 -1.71 22.86 10.71
C ALA A 105 -1.32 23.15 12.16
N LEU A 106 -1.11 24.42 12.51
CA LEU A 106 -0.67 24.81 13.84
C LEU A 106 -1.83 24.79 14.84
N THR A 107 -1.50 24.49 16.09
CA THR A 107 -2.43 24.60 17.22
C THR A 107 -2.20 25.93 17.91
N PRO A 108 -3.18 26.85 17.90
CA PRO A 108 -3.04 28.13 18.58
C PRO A 108 -2.80 27.96 20.08
N LYS A 109 -2.09 28.91 20.70
CA LYS A 109 -1.81 28.87 22.15
C LYS A 109 -3.11 28.77 22.95
N GLY A 110 -3.22 27.73 23.79
CA GLY A 110 -4.39 27.47 24.64
C GLY A 110 -5.52 26.71 23.95
N ALA A 111 -5.39 26.35 22.66
CA ALA A 111 -6.32 25.48 21.96
C ALA A 111 -5.87 24.02 22.01
N THR A 112 -6.81 23.10 21.88
CA THR A 112 -6.56 21.66 21.78
C THR A 112 -6.56 21.17 20.32
N ASP A 113 -7.25 21.90 19.45
CA ASP A 113 -7.41 21.60 18.04
C ASP A 113 -6.51 22.51 17.18
N SER A 114 -6.05 22.00 16.05
CA SER A 114 -5.40 22.83 15.03
C SER A 114 -6.41 23.79 14.40
N VAL A 115 -5.88 24.83 13.73
CA VAL A 115 -6.75 25.77 12.97
C VAL A 115 -7.65 25.02 12.02
N ALA A 116 -7.11 24.05 11.24
CA ALA A 116 -7.89 23.25 10.30
C ALA A 116 -8.99 22.44 11.00
N GLN A 117 -8.72 21.84 12.16
CA GLN A 117 -9.74 21.13 12.94
C GLN A 117 -10.82 22.05 13.46
N THR A 118 -10.47 23.22 13.95
CA THR A 118 -11.40 24.24 14.39
C THR A 118 -12.31 24.70 13.24
N VAL A 119 -11.70 24.97 12.06
CA VAL A 119 -12.44 25.37 10.87
C VAL A 119 -13.41 24.28 10.43
N ALA A 120 -12.99 23.02 10.35
CA ALA A 120 -13.84 21.92 9.91
C ALA A 120 -14.98 21.60 10.90
N LYS A 121 -14.78 21.84 12.21
CA LYS A 121 -15.82 21.61 13.23
C LYS A 121 -16.85 22.75 13.31
N SER A 122 -16.43 23.98 13.04
CA SER A 122 -17.24 25.18 13.32
C SER A 122 -17.87 25.82 12.09
N TYR A 123 -17.36 25.51 10.88
CA TYR A 123 -17.78 26.15 9.64
C TYR A 123 -18.23 25.12 8.60
N THR A 124 -18.93 25.61 7.57
CA THR A 124 -19.45 24.82 6.45
C THR A 124 -19.29 25.61 5.14
N LEU A 125 -19.54 24.96 3.99
CA LEU A 125 -19.56 25.66 2.69
C LEU A 125 -20.56 26.83 2.63
N TRP A 126 -21.60 26.78 3.45
CA TRP A 126 -22.66 27.78 3.51
C TRP A 126 -22.42 28.86 4.60
N ASN A 127 -21.48 28.59 5.51
CA ASN A 127 -21.04 29.50 6.54
C ASN A 127 -19.51 29.47 6.59
N LEU A 128 -18.88 30.27 5.73
CA LEU A 128 -17.44 30.30 5.57
C LEU A 128 -16.73 30.99 6.74
N PRO A 129 -15.52 30.57 7.11
CA PRO A 129 -14.76 31.19 8.18
C PRO A 129 -14.33 32.60 7.77
N GLY A 130 -14.56 33.57 8.65
CA GLY A 130 -13.95 34.90 8.55
C GLY A 130 -12.52 34.88 9.06
N GLU A 131 -12.20 35.79 9.99
CA GLU A 131 -10.92 35.75 10.71
C GLU A 131 -10.96 34.64 11.77
N VAL A 132 -10.02 33.69 11.67
CA VAL A 132 -9.85 32.61 12.63
C VAL A 132 -8.52 32.78 13.33
N SER A 133 -8.51 32.73 14.66
CA SER A 133 -7.28 32.88 15.44
C SER A 133 -6.24 31.83 15.04
N GLY A 134 -5.05 32.30 14.62
CA GLY A 134 -3.96 31.47 14.15
C GLY A 134 -3.97 31.21 12.64
N ALA A 135 -4.98 31.67 11.88
CA ALA A 135 -4.99 31.66 10.42
C ALA A 135 -4.62 33.05 9.91
N GLU A 136 -3.36 33.23 9.50
CA GLU A 136 -2.83 34.54 9.05
C GLU A 136 -2.72 34.63 7.52
N HIS A 137 -2.68 33.48 6.82
CA HIS A 137 -2.39 33.41 5.38
C HIS A 137 -3.63 33.30 4.48
N SER A 138 -4.76 32.90 5.03
CA SER A 138 -5.98 32.70 4.23
C SER A 138 -7.26 32.95 5.05
N THR A 139 -8.33 33.31 4.36
CA THR A 139 -9.67 33.50 4.94
C THR A 139 -10.74 32.96 4.01
N GLY A 140 -11.97 32.87 4.49
CA GLY A 140 -13.12 32.50 3.68
C GLY A 140 -13.01 31.12 3.05
N PHE A 141 -13.32 31.03 1.77
CA PHE A 141 -13.37 29.78 1.01
C PHE A 141 -12.03 29.07 0.93
N LEU A 142 -10.92 29.79 0.74
CA LEU A 142 -9.58 29.21 0.66
C LEU A 142 -9.15 28.58 1.98
N LEU A 143 -9.41 29.26 3.09
CA LEU A 143 -9.14 28.73 4.43
C LEU A 143 -9.96 27.46 4.68
N TYR A 144 -11.25 27.47 4.33
CA TYR A 144 -12.14 26.31 4.53
C TYR A 144 -11.68 25.11 3.69
N VAL A 145 -11.51 25.28 2.38
CA VAL A 145 -11.09 24.20 1.49
C VAL A 145 -9.69 23.69 1.83
N GLY A 146 -8.74 24.60 2.10
CA GLY A 146 -7.39 24.24 2.52
C GLY A 146 -7.40 23.40 3.79
N SER A 147 -8.20 23.78 4.79
CA SER A 147 -8.37 23.03 6.04
C SER A 147 -8.96 21.63 5.80
N VAL A 148 -9.99 21.52 4.97
CA VAL A 148 -10.60 20.22 4.63
C VAL A 148 -9.61 19.32 3.89
N LEU A 149 -8.88 19.85 2.90
CA LEU A 149 -7.86 19.09 2.18
C LEU A 149 -6.73 18.60 3.09
N LEU A 150 -6.25 19.46 3.99
CA LEU A 150 -5.25 19.08 4.99
C LEU A 150 -5.74 17.92 5.86
N LEU A 151 -6.97 18.00 6.38
CA LEU A 151 -7.54 16.96 7.24
C LEU A 151 -7.77 15.64 6.49
N LEU A 152 -8.24 15.70 5.23
CA LEU A 152 -8.37 14.51 4.38
C LEU A 152 -7.01 13.86 4.13
N GLY A 153 -5.98 14.66 3.85
CA GLY A 153 -4.63 14.17 3.67
C GLY A 153 -4.07 13.53 4.94
N GLN A 154 -4.24 14.16 6.10
CA GLN A 154 -3.85 13.60 7.39
C GLN A 154 -4.60 12.30 7.69
N ALA A 155 -5.90 12.22 7.38
CA ALA A 155 -6.68 10.99 7.54
C ALA A 155 -6.12 9.87 6.65
N ALA A 156 -5.79 10.14 5.39
CA ALA A 156 -5.16 9.17 4.50
C ALA A 156 -3.81 8.67 5.07
N MET A 157 -2.97 9.57 5.59
CA MET A 157 -1.69 9.21 6.22
C MET A 157 -1.86 8.33 7.46
N LYS A 158 -2.93 8.51 8.26
CA LYS A 158 -3.23 7.64 9.41
C LYS A 158 -3.53 6.20 9.00
N PHE A 159 -4.02 5.97 7.79
CA PHE A 159 -4.27 4.62 7.26
C PHE A 159 -3.01 3.92 6.72
N LEU A 160 -1.88 4.59 6.64
CA LEU A 160 -0.64 4.05 6.09
C LEU A 160 -0.22 2.74 6.79
N VAL A 161 -0.08 2.76 8.10
CA VAL A 161 0.34 1.58 8.88
C VAL A 161 -0.77 0.51 8.94
N PRO A 162 -2.06 0.84 9.17
CA PRO A 162 -3.15 -0.10 9.04
C PRO A 162 -3.22 -0.78 7.67
N ALA A 163 -3.05 -0.05 6.58
CA ALA A 163 -3.06 -0.62 5.23
C ALA A 163 -1.87 -1.57 5.02
N LEU A 164 -0.66 -1.15 5.42
CA LEU A 164 0.52 -2.02 5.39
C LEU A 164 0.25 -3.36 6.07
N ALA A 165 -0.15 -3.34 7.35
CA ALA A 165 -0.39 -4.53 8.16
C ALA A 165 -1.54 -5.40 7.60
N GLY A 166 -2.63 -4.76 7.18
CA GLY A 166 -3.80 -5.42 6.59
C GLY A 166 -3.46 -6.18 5.32
N TYR A 167 -2.69 -5.58 4.42
CA TYR A 167 -2.31 -6.21 3.15
C TYR A 167 -1.15 -7.19 3.27
N ILE A 168 -0.28 -7.07 4.28
CA ILE A 168 0.64 -8.14 4.65
C ILE A 168 -0.14 -9.39 5.10
N ALA A 169 -1.09 -9.21 6.02
CA ALA A 169 -1.94 -10.30 6.49
C ALA A 169 -2.79 -10.91 5.37
N PHE A 170 -3.28 -10.09 4.43
CA PHE A 170 -3.94 -10.56 3.22
C PHE A 170 -3.02 -11.43 2.36
N GLY A 171 -1.77 -11.03 2.15
CA GLY A 171 -0.79 -11.80 1.39
C GLY A 171 -0.47 -13.18 2.02
N LEU A 172 -0.63 -13.32 3.34
CA LEU A 172 -0.38 -14.56 4.07
C LEU A 172 -1.62 -15.45 4.24
N ALA A 173 -2.79 -14.86 4.53
CA ALA A 173 -4.02 -15.57 4.90
C ALA A 173 -5.19 -15.32 3.95
N GLY A 174 -5.03 -14.51 2.92
CA GLY A 174 -6.13 -14.09 2.04
C GLY A 174 -7.13 -13.17 2.75
N ARG A 175 -8.38 -13.14 2.26
CA ARG A 175 -9.43 -12.22 2.73
C ARG A 175 -9.66 -12.24 4.25
N PRO A 176 -9.69 -13.39 4.96
CA PRO A 176 -9.90 -13.41 6.40
C PRO A 176 -8.83 -12.67 7.22
N GLY A 177 -7.62 -12.52 6.67
CA GLY A 177 -6.50 -11.81 7.31
C GLY A 177 -6.61 -10.28 7.26
N ILE A 178 -7.42 -9.72 6.35
CA ILE A 178 -7.49 -8.26 6.14
C ILE A 178 -7.89 -7.52 7.42
N ALA A 179 -9.05 -7.85 7.98
CA ALA A 179 -9.60 -7.15 9.13
C ALA A 179 -8.67 -7.20 10.36
N PRO A 180 -8.18 -8.38 10.82
CA PRO A 180 -7.26 -8.42 11.94
C PRO A 180 -5.92 -7.72 11.62
N GLY A 181 -5.42 -7.80 10.38
CA GLY A 181 -4.21 -7.08 9.98
C GLY A 181 -4.37 -5.56 10.09
N PHE A 182 -5.48 -5.00 9.61
CA PHE A 182 -5.79 -3.57 9.79
C PHE A 182 -5.84 -3.16 11.25
N VAL A 183 -6.48 -3.98 12.11
CA VAL A 183 -6.52 -3.73 13.56
C VAL A 183 -5.11 -3.74 14.15
N MET A 184 -4.23 -4.67 13.75
CA MET A 184 -2.85 -4.68 14.25
C MET A 184 -2.07 -3.44 13.84
N GLY A 185 -2.27 -2.95 12.62
CA GLY A 185 -1.65 -1.71 12.18
C GLY A 185 -2.16 -0.48 12.92
N PHE A 186 -3.43 -0.44 13.26
CA PHE A 186 -4.01 0.60 14.12
C PHE A 186 -3.41 0.55 15.53
N ILE A 187 -3.39 -0.62 16.17
CA ILE A 187 -2.77 -0.84 17.49
C ILE A 187 -1.31 -0.42 17.48
N ALA A 188 -0.55 -0.72 16.42
CA ALA A 188 0.85 -0.32 16.29
C ALA A 188 1.02 1.20 16.36
N GLY A 189 0.08 1.96 15.79
CA GLY A 189 0.03 3.42 15.95
C GLY A 189 -0.23 3.84 17.39
N GLU A 190 -1.25 3.27 18.03
CA GLU A 190 -1.66 3.59 19.40
C GLU A 190 -0.54 3.33 20.44
N VAL A 191 0.21 2.24 20.28
CA VAL A 191 1.31 1.90 21.19
C VAL A 191 2.64 2.60 20.86
N GLY A 192 2.67 3.44 19.82
CA GLY A 192 3.87 4.14 19.38
C GLY A 192 4.89 3.27 18.65
N ALA A 193 4.52 2.03 18.29
CA ALA A 193 5.39 1.11 17.55
C ALA A 193 5.44 1.41 16.04
N GLY A 194 4.56 2.28 15.54
CA GLY A 194 4.55 2.83 14.18
C GLY A 194 4.66 1.76 13.08
N PHE A 195 5.46 2.05 12.07
CA PHE A 195 5.65 1.18 10.91
C PHE A 195 6.17 -0.23 11.28
N ILE A 196 7.17 -0.31 12.19
CA ILE A 196 7.74 -1.59 12.62
C ILE A 196 6.68 -2.43 13.32
N GLY A 197 5.89 -1.80 14.20
CA GLY A 197 4.77 -2.47 14.86
C GLY A 197 3.72 -2.98 13.88
N GLY A 198 3.38 -2.19 12.85
CA GLY A 198 2.48 -2.60 11.78
C GLY A 198 3.02 -3.78 10.95
N LEU A 199 4.30 -3.75 10.61
CA LEU A 199 4.98 -4.84 9.91
C LEU A 199 4.89 -6.15 10.71
N VAL A 200 5.34 -6.12 11.97
CA VAL A 200 5.33 -7.29 12.86
C VAL A 200 3.90 -7.75 13.14
N GLY A 201 3.01 -6.83 13.48
CA GLY A 201 1.60 -7.13 13.75
C GLY A 201 0.88 -7.73 12.55
N GLY A 202 1.12 -7.21 11.34
CA GLY A 202 0.57 -7.73 10.10
C GLY A 202 1.06 -9.15 9.76
N ILE A 203 2.35 -9.41 9.98
CA ILE A 203 2.95 -10.75 9.80
C ILE A 203 2.34 -11.75 10.80
N LEU A 204 2.30 -11.40 12.07
CA LEU A 204 1.72 -12.25 13.11
C LEU A 204 0.24 -12.52 12.86
N ALA A 205 -0.54 -11.49 12.53
CA ALA A 205 -1.95 -11.63 12.19
C ALA A 205 -2.14 -12.53 10.96
N GLY A 206 -1.33 -12.35 9.93
CA GLY A 206 -1.39 -13.17 8.73
C GLY A 206 -1.10 -14.64 8.98
N TYR A 207 -0.02 -14.97 9.70
CA TYR A 207 0.31 -16.35 10.02
C TYR A 207 -0.72 -16.99 10.95
N PHE A 208 -1.16 -16.26 11.99
CA PHE A 208 -2.16 -16.79 12.90
C PHE A 208 -3.52 -17.00 12.22
N ALA A 209 -3.94 -16.08 11.35
CA ALA A 209 -5.16 -16.22 10.55
C ALA A 209 -5.05 -17.41 9.57
N ALA A 210 -3.89 -17.59 8.92
CA ALA A 210 -3.65 -18.73 8.03
C ALA A 210 -3.68 -20.06 8.81
N TRP A 211 -3.10 -20.09 10.01
CA TRP A 211 -3.16 -21.28 10.87
C TRP A 211 -4.61 -21.61 11.28
N LEU A 212 -5.40 -20.62 11.72
CA LEU A 212 -6.82 -20.82 12.02
C LEU A 212 -7.62 -21.30 10.79
N ALA A 213 -7.31 -20.78 9.61
CA ALA A 213 -7.96 -21.19 8.36
C ALA A 213 -7.69 -22.64 7.96
N GLY A 214 -6.56 -23.19 8.39
CA GLY A 214 -6.17 -24.60 8.17
C GLY A 214 -6.78 -25.60 9.15
N LEU A 215 -7.53 -25.16 10.16
CA LEU A 215 -8.13 -26.08 11.14
C LEU A 215 -9.34 -26.80 10.55
N ASP A 216 -9.41 -28.11 10.76
CA ASP A 216 -10.58 -28.91 10.45
C ASP A 216 -11.70 -28.66 11.44
N VAL A 217 -12.77 -28.02 10.95
CA VAL A 217 -13.93 -27.62 11.75
C VAL A 217 -15.22 -28.28 11.27
N PRO A 218 -16.22 -28.51 12.16
CA PRO A 218 -17.52 -29.03 11.80
C PRO A 218 -18.20 -28.20 10.70
N ARG A 219 -19.07 -28.84 9.89
CA ARG A 219 -19.71 -28.20 8.73
C ARG A 219 -20.48 -26.92 9.09
N TRP A 220 -21.12 -26.89 10.23
CA TRP A 220 -21.90 -25.71 10.69
C TRP A 220 -21.01 -24.50 11.00
N LEU A 221 -19.77 -24.72 11.44
CA LEU A 221 -18.81 -23.67 11.78
C LEU A 221 -18.02 -23.17 10.56
N ARG A 222 -17.90 -24.03 9.52
CA ARG A 222 -17.05 -23.74 8.35
C ARG A 222 -17.45 -22.43 7.64
N GLY A 223 -18.74 -22.11 7.57
CA GLY A 223 -19.21 -20.85 6.98
C GLY A 223 -18.89 -19.61 7.82
N LEU A 224 -18.77 -19.76 9.14
CA LEU A 224 -18.46 -18.68 10.08
C LEU A 224 -16.94 -18.44 10.21
N MET A 225 -16.12 -19.40 9.83
CA MET A 225 -14.66 -19.30 9.96
C MET A 225 -14.09 -18.03 9.33
N PRO A 226 -14.29 -17.73 8.04
CA PRO A 226 -13.65 -16.59 7.39
C PRO A 226 -14.21 -15.23 7.84
N VAL A 227 -15.45 -15.19 8.32
CA VAL A 227 -16.15 -13.92 8.61
C VAL A 227 -16.10 -13.54 10.08
N VAL A 228 -16.14 -14.53 10.98
CA VAL A 228 -16.22 -14.29 12.44
C VAL A 228 -15.05 -14.89 13.18
N VAL A 229 -14.83 -16.20 13.05
CA VAL A 229 -13.90 -16.92 13.93
C VAL A 229 -12.45 -16.50 13.69
N ILE A 230 -12.03 -16.43 12.43
CA ILE A 230 -10.65 -16.04 12.10
C ILE A 230 -10.40 -14.57 12.45
N PRO A 231 -11.22 -13.58 12.02
CA PRO A 231 -10.99 -12.20 12.40
C PRO A 231 -11.03 -11.96 13.92
N LEU A 232 -12.03 -12.51 14.61
CA LEU A 232 -12.18 -12.35 16.05
C LEU A 232 -11.02 -13.01 16.81
N GLY A 233 -10.74 -14.29 16.53
CA GLY A 233 -9.67 -15.03 17.20
C GLY A 233 -8.30 -14.43 16.96
N THR A 234 -8.00 -14.02 15.73
CA THR A 234 -6.73 -13.36 15.39
C THR A 234 -6.60 -12.02 16.08
N THR A 235 -7.66 -11.19 16.04
CA THR A 235 -7.64 -9.88 16.71
C THR A 235 -7.45 -10.04 18.22
N LEU A 236 -8.15 -10.97 18.84
CA LEU A 236 -8.05 -11.20 20.27
C LEU A 236 -6.64 -11.65 20.68
N VAL A 237 -6.11 -12.69 20.02
CA VAL A 237 -4.82 -13.29 20.41
C VAL A 237 -3.66 -12.37 20.04
N VAL A 238 -3.57 -11.95 18.77
CA VAL A 238 -2.45 -11.14 18.31
C VAL A 238 -2.54 -9.72 18.84
N GLY A 239 -3.74 -9.15 18.95
CA GLY A 239 -3.97 -7.83 19.55
C GLY A 239 -3.58 -7.78 21.02
N SER A 240 -3.96 -8.80 21.80
CA SER A 240 -3.51 -8.92 23.21
C SER A 240 -1.99 -9.05 23.29
N LEU A 241 -1.37 -9.84 22.40
CA LEU A 241 0.08 -9.98 22.33
C LEU A 241 0.76 -8.64 22.02
N MET A 242 0.20 -7.87 21.10
CA MET A 242 0.70 -6.52 20.76
C MET A 242 0.62 -5.57 21.93
N TYR A 243 -0.51 -5.51 22.66
CA TYR A 243 -0.64 -4.61 23.81
C TYR A 243 0.17 -5.05 25.01
N MET A 244 0.18 -6.36 25.35
CA MET A 244 0.75 -6.85 26.59
C MET A 244 2.25 -7.09 26.53
N LEU A 245 2.76 -7.53 25.35
CA LEU A 245 4.14 -8.00 25.25
C LEU A 245 4.97 -7.20 24.23
N LEU A 246 4.48 -7.03 23.01
CA LEU A 246 5.27 -6.50 21.90
C LEU A 246 5.27 -4.98 21.80
N GLY A 247 4.23 -4.30 22.27
CA GLY A 247 4.05 -2.85 22.09
C GLY A 247 5.23 -2.04 22.61
N LYS A 248 5.61 -2.22 23.87
CA LYS A 248 6.74 -1.48 24.48
C LYS A 248 8.08 -1.70 23.79
N PRO A 249 8.55 -2.95 23.53
CA PRO A 249 9.84 -3.15 22.86
C PRO A 249 9.83 -2.67 21.42
N LEU A 250 8.72 -2.80 20.68
CA LEU A 250 8.61 -2.29 19.31
C LEU A 250 8.57 -0.75 19.29
N ALA A 251 7.90 -0.11 20.24
CA ALA A 251 7.92 1.34 20.39
C ALA A 251 9.32 1.86 20.71
N ALA A 252 10.06 1.18 21.61
CA ALA A 252 11.45 1.54 21.92
C ALA A 252 12.36 1.40 20.69
N LEU A 253 12.18 0.33 19.90
CA LEU A 253 12.92 0.15 18.65
C LEU A 253 12.59 1.25 17.64
N MET A 254 11.31 1.62 17.49
CA MET A 254 10.87 2.71 16.62
C MET A 254 11.47 4.04 17.02
N THR A 255 11.45 4.36 18.32
CA THR A 255 12.06 5.57 18.87
C THR A 255 13.57 5.61 18.62
N SER A 256 14.26 4.48 18.81
CA SER A 256 15.71 4.39 18.52
C SER A 256 16.02 4.62 17.04
N LEU A 257 15.19 4.08 16.14
CA LEU A 257 15.32 4.31 14.70
C LEU A 257 15.10 5.78 14.36
N GLN A 258 14.05 6.41 14.88
CA GLN A 258 13.76 7.83 14.68
C GLN A 258 14.88 8.74 15.17
N ASN A 259 15.41 8.47 16.36
CA ASN A 259 16.55 9.21 16.92
C ASN A 259 17.81 9.05 16.03
N GLY A 260 18.06 7.83 15.53
CA GLY A 260 19.13 7.58 14.58
C GLY A 260 18.97 8.39 13.29
N LEU A 261 17.77 8.37 12.67
CA LEU A 261 17.46 9.15 11.48
C LEU A 261 17.58 10.65 11.72
N THR A 262 17.08 11.14 12.84
CA THR A 262 17.19 12.55 13.24
C THR A 262 18.66 12.97 13.40
N SER A 263 19.51 12.12 13.98
CA SER A 263 20.95 12.41 14.09
C SER A 263 21.67 12.47 12.73
N MET A 264 21.15 11.77 11.72
CA MET A 264 21.71 11.77 10.36
C MET A 264 21.16 12.91 9.48
N SER A 265 20.07 13.56 9.86
CA SER A 265 19.44 14.62 9.06
C SER A 265 20.18 15.97 9.11
N GLY A 266 21.23 16.10 9.94
CA GLY A 266 21.99 17.33 10.09
C GLY A 266 23.32 17.36 9.32
N GLY A 267 23.66 18.52 8.74
CA GLY A 267 24.98 18.79 8.16
C GLY A 267 25.38 17.93 6.98
N GLY A 268 26.66 17.55 6.91
CA GLY A 268 27.21 16.76 5.79
C GLY A 268 26.66 15.34 5.69
N SER A 269 26.19 14.75 6.80
CA SER A 269 25.58 13.41 6.81
C SER A 269 24.23 13.38 6.07
N ALA A 270 23.45 14.45 6.09
CA ALA A 270 22.20 14.56 5.36
C ALA A 270 22.41 14.49 3.83
N VAL A 271 23.46 15.14 3.33
CA VAL A 271 23.81 15.11 1.90
C VAL A 271 24.19 13.69 1.48
N VAL A 272 25.02 13.00 2.25
CA VAL A 272 25.44 11.62 1.97
C VAL A 272 24.22 10.68 1.98
N LEU A 273 23.38 10.79 2.99
CA LEU A 273 22.14 10.00 3.09
C LEU A 273 21.22 10.27 1.88
N GLY A 274 21.02 11.54 1.52
CA GLY A 274 20.21 11.93 0.37
C GLY A 274 20.75 11.37 -0.96
N VAL A 275 22.07 11.39 -1.16
CA VAL A 275 22.71 10.80 -2.36
C VAL A 275 22.50 9.29 -2.40
N ILE A 276 22.71 8.58 -1.29
CA ILE A 276 22.52 7.12 -1.24
C ILE A 276 21.06 6.75 -1.54
N LEU A 277 20.11 7.37 -0.85
CA LEU A 277 18.70 7.13 -1.06
C LEU A 277 18.26 7.49 -2.48
N GLY A 278 18.75 8.61 -3.01
CA GLY A 278 18.48 9.04 -4.38
C GLY A 278 18.99 8.04 -5.42
N LEU A 279 20.20 7.53 -5.26
CA LEU A 279 20.74 6.48 -6.14
C LEU A 279 19.91 5.20 -6.05
N MET A 280 19.53 4.78 -4.85
CA MET A 280 18.68 3.60 -4.65
C MET A 280 17.30 3.76 -5.32
N MET A 281 16.71 4.96 -5.24
CA MET A 281 15.42 5.24 -5.89
C MET A 281 15.48 5.20 -7.41
N CYS A 282 16.61 5.60 -8.00
CA CYS A 282 16.80 5.64 -9.45
C CYS A 282 17.37 4.37 -10.05
N PHE A 283 17.87 3.42 -9.24
CA PHE A 283 18.64 2.27 -9.70
C PHE A 283 17.81 1.25 -10.47
N ASP A 284 16.65 0.87 -9.96
CA ASP A 284 15.85 -0.24 -10.50
C ASP A 284 14.37 0.09 -10.74
N LEU A 285 14.01 1.36 -10.74
CA LEU A 285 12.72 1.95 -11.13
C LEU A 285 11.47 1.17 -10.66
N GLY A 286 11.41 0.88 -9.37
CA GLY A 286 10.30 0.13 -8.75
C GLY A 286 10.63 -1.32 -8.39
N GLY A 287 11.87 -1.73 -8.58
CA GLY A 287 12.40 -3.01 -8.16
C GLY A 287 12.72 -3.08 -6.66
N PRO A 288 13.49 -4.10 -6.24
CA PRO A 288 13.78 -4.34 -4.83
C PRO A 288 14.60 -3.25 -4.16
N VAL A 289 15.54 -2.60 -4.86
CA VAL A 289 16.41 -1.54 -4.30
C VAL A 289 15.62 -0.27 -4.07
N ASN A 290 14.81 0.14 -5.05
CA ASN A 290 13.88 1.26 -4.92
C ASN A 290 12.92 1.06 -3.74
N LYS A 291 12.30 -0.12 -3.63
CA LYS A 291 11.40 -0.45 -2.51
C LYS A 291 12.11 -0.46 -1.16
N ALA A 292 13.39 -0.87 -1.09
CA ALA A 292 14.16 -0.83 0.14
C ALA A 292 14.42 0.61 0.62
N ALA A 293 14.75 1.54 -0.29
CA ALA A 293 14.90 2.96 0.03
C ALA A 293 13.58 3.57 0.54
N TYR A 294 12.47 3.25 -0.12
CA TYR A 294 11.15 3.71 0.30
C TYR A 294 10.74 3.13 1.66
N LEU A 295 10.98 1.83 1.89
CA LEU A 295 10.76 1.18 3.18
C LEU A 295 11.57 1.82 4.30
N PHE A 296 12.84 2.14 4.05
CA PHE A 296 13.70 2.82 5.00
C PHE A 296 13.12 4.18 5.41
N ALA A 297 12.73 5.01 4.43
CA ALA A 297 12.16 6.33 4.69
C ALA A 297 10.82 6.24 5.43
N THR A 298 9.95 5.28 5.06
CA THR A 298 8.65 5.09 5.71
C THR A 298 8.75 4.43 7.08
N ALA A 299 9.77 3.58 7.32
CA ALA A 299 9.95 2.92 8.60
C ALA A 299 10.13 3.90 9.75
N GLY A 300 10.86 5.01 9.50
CA GLY A 300 11.07 6.08 10.47
C GLY A 300 10.02 7.19 10.45
N LEU A 301 9.07 7.16 9.50
CA LEU A 301 8.15 8.27 9.27
C LEU A 301 7.30 8.56 10.52
N ASN A 302 7.44 9.79 11.01
CA ASN A 302 6.65 10.32 12.09
C ASN A 302 6.26 11.77 11.77
N PRO A 303 4.96 12.08 11.59
CA PRO A 303 4.50 13.43 11.29
C PRO A 303 4.92 14.48 12.34
N ASP A 304 5.15 14.05 13.58
CA ASP A 304 5.56 14.91 14.68
C ASP A 304 7.09 15.13 14.75
N ALA A 305 7.88 14.46 13.89
CA ALA A 305 9.34 14.56 13.82
C ALA A 305 9.80 15.09 12.46
N PRO A 306 10.04 16.42 12.30
CA PRO A 306 10.36 17.06 11.01
C PRO A 306 11.51 16.39 10.25
N ALA A 307 12.56 15.98 10.93
CA ALA A 307 13.72 15.33 10.30
C ALA A 307 13.35 14.03 9.55
N THR A 308 12.39 13.27 10.05
CA THR A 308 11.92 12.05 9.37
C THR A 308 11.08 12.37 8.14
N MET A 309 10.36 13.47 8.17
CA MET A 309 9.61 14.00 7.05
C MET A 309 10.52 14.52 5.93
N GLU A 310 11.64 15.16 6.28
CA GLU A 310 12.67 15.61 5.33
C GLU A 310 13.28 14.43 4.56
N ILE A 311 13.62 13.35 5.25
CA ILE A 311 14.14 12.12 4.63
C ILE A 311 13.10 11.53 3.67
N MET A 312 11.84 11.46 4.08
CA MET A 312 10.76 10.99 3.21
C MET A 312 10.56 11.91 1.99
N ALA A 313 10.60 13.23 2.21
CA ALA A 313 10.51 14.21 1.12
C ALA A 313 11.66 14.03 0.11
N ALA A 314 12.88 13.80 0.59
CA ALA A 314 14.04 13.55 -0.28
C ALA A 314 13.86 12.27 -1.11
N VAL A 315 13.37 11.18 -0.51
CA VAL A 315 13.08 9.93 -1.22
C VAL A 315 11.96 10.10 -2.24
N MET A 316 10.89 10.81 -1.89
CA MET A 316 9.80 11.11 -2.83
C MET A 316 10.27 11.97 -3.99
N ALA A 317 11.04 13.04 -3.72
CA ALA A 317 11.60 13.89 -4.76
C ALA A 317 12.53 13.10 -5.71
N ALA A 318 13.39 12.24 -5.14
CA ALA A 318 14.24 11.36 -5.95
C ALA A 318 13.43 10.36 -6.79
N GLY A 319 12.33 9.83 -6.27
CA GLY A 319 11.42 8.92 -6.98
C GLY A 319 10.70 9.57 -8.16
N MET A 320 10.52 10.89 -8.15
CA MET A 320 9.91 11.64 -9.28
C MET A 320 10.87 11.83 -10.45
N VAL A 321 12.18 11.76 -10.22
CA VAL A 321 13.19 12.02 -11.27
C VAL A 321 13.12 11.01 -12.43
N PRO A 322 13.08 9.68 -12.23
CA PRO A 322 13.03 8.72 -13.32
C PRO A 322 11.82 8.87 -14.25
N PRO A 323 10.57 8.95 -13.78
CA PRO A 323 9.42 9.13 -14.67
C PRO A 323 9.47 10.46 -15.44
N LEU A 324 9.94 11.55 -14.80
CA LEU A 324 10.13 12.83 -15.48
C LEU A 324 11.22 12.75 -16.54
N ALA A 325 12.35 12.10 -16.24
CA ALA A 325 13.46 11.92 -17.19
C ALA A 325 13.03 11.06 -18.40
N LEU A 326 12.30 9.95 -18.16
CA LEU A 326 11.77 9.11 -19.22
C LEU A 326 10.73 9.84 -20.07
N SER A 327 9.84 10.60 -19.44
CA SER A 327 8.89 11.46 -20.14
C SER A 327 9.63 12.45 -21.04
N ALA A 328 10.60 13.20 -20.51
CA ALA A 328 11.40 14.13 -21.28
C ALA A 328 12.13 13.45 -22.44
N ALA A 329 12.72 12.28 -22.22
CA ALA A 329 13.40 11.49 -23.26
C ALA A 329 12.46 11.07 -24.40
N THR A 330 11.23 10.65 -24.08
CA THR A 330 10.22 10.29 -25.09
C THR A 330 9.73 11.48 -25.89
N PHE A 331 9.67 12.67 -25.28
CA PHE A 331 9.36 13.91 -26.01
C PHE A 331 10.50 14.35 -26.92
N LEU A 332 11.75 14.31 -26.43
CA LEU A 332 12.91 14.80 -27.17
C LEU A 332 13.35 13.86 -28.31
N ARG A 333 13.26 12.54 -28.09
CA ARG A 333 13.73 11.52 -29.04
C ARG A 333 12.77 10.35 -29.18
N SER A 334 11.52 10.62 -29.55
CA SER A 334 10.47 9.60 -29.74
C SER A 334 10.86 8.47 -30.71
N ARG A 335 11.81 8.69 -31.63
CA ARG A 335 12.29 7.69 -32.60
C ARG A 335 13.08 6.53 -31.97
N LEU A 336 13.57 6.70 -30.74
CA LEU A 336 14.32 5.64 -30.00
C LEU A 336 13.41 4.69 -29.23
N PHE A 337 12.13 4.98 -29.17
CA PHE A 337 11.15 4.27 -28.37
C PHE A 337 10.08 3.63 -29.26
N THR A 338 9.50 2.53 -28.81
CA THR A 338 8.33 1.91 -29.44
C THR A 338 7.09 2.82 -29.26
N LYS A 339 6.06 2.61 -30.08
CA LYS A 339 4.81 3.39 -29.97
C LYS A 339 4.20 3.32 -28.56
N ALA A 340 4.17 2.12 -27.96
CA ALA A 340 3.66 1.92 -26.60
C ALA A 340 4.51 2.65 -25.55
N GLU A 341 5.81 2.65 -25.66
CA GLU A 341 6.71 3.39 -24.76
C GLU A 341 6.55 4.90 -24.88
N VAL A 342 6.32 5.41 -26.09
CA VAL A 342 6.04 6.84 -26.30
C VAL A 342 4.72 7.26 -25.66
N GLU A 343 3.67 6.44 -25.79
CA GLU A 343 2.37 6.70 -25.16
C GLU A 343 2.47 6.70 -23.63
N ASN A 344 3.13 5.69 -23.07
CA ASN A 344 3.38 5.59 -21.63
C ASN A 344 4.29 6.71 -21.11
N GLY A 345 5.36 7.05 -21.87
CA GLY A 345 6.26 8.13 -21.52
C GLY A 345 5.61 9.50 -21.52
N ARG A 346 4.66 9.74 -22.45
CA ARG A 346 3.90 10.98 -22.48
C ARG A 346 2.99 11.19 -21.28
N SER A 347 2.50 10.11 -20.65
CA SER A 347 1.68 10.17 -19.45
C SER A 347 2.50 10.11 -18.16
N ALA A 348 3.76 9.70 -18.23
CA ALA A 348 4.61 9.48 -17.05
C ALA A 348 4.89 10.75 -16.22
N TRP A 349 4.73 11.94 -16.78
CA TRP A 349 4.86 13.21 -16.05
C TRP A 349 3.65 13.51 -15.13
N LEU A 350 2.55 12.78 -15.28
CA LEU A 350 1.36 12.90 -14.44
C LEU A 350 1.42 11.99 -13.19
N LEU A 351 2.35 11.06 -13.18
CA LEU A 351 2.55 10.10 -12.09
C LEU A 351 3.62 10.59 -11.11
#